data_6c4d598a2961ed6ebd7136a19ee40162
#
_entry.id   6c4d598a2961ed6ebd7136a19ee40162
#
_cell.length_a   1.000
_cell.length_b   1.000
_cell.length_c   1.000
_cell.angle_alpha   90.00
_cell.angle_beta   90.00
_cell.angle_gamma   90.00
#
_symmetry.space_group_name_H-M   'P 1'
#
loop_
_entity.id
_entity.type
_entity.pdbx_description
1 polymer ?
#
loop_
_entity_poly.entity_id
_entity_poly.type
_entity_poly.pdbx_seq_one_letter_code
_entity_poly.pdbx_strand_id
1 'polypeptide(L)'
;IYLGYISAFEAFLKVKSIPNRLSAINGDTLTDYQQYLLDLNPRRIATHLNKIKGIRTLINHANRDKEIKANININSFVAIRDERSKEQKKSKQVPLTEKQLLAIYNYTNLKPREVEARDLFICQCLLGQRISDLPKIFKGEYAITLLDDENEVISFTVQKTREEATLYLFPVVKEILERYKQTGFKHIDLLIED
;
A
#
# COMPACT_ATOMS: atom_id res chain seq x y z
N ILE A 1 -9.58 -2.42 2.50
CA ILE A 1 -8.97 -1.86 3.73
C ILE A 1 -9.94 -2.00 4.92
N TYR A 2 -11.19 -1.53 4.83
CA TYR A 2 -12.15 -1.59 5.95
C TYR A 2 -12.52 -3.02 6.36
N LEU A 3 -12.63 -3.97 5.42
CA LEU A 3 -12.91 -5.38 5.74
C LEU A 3 -11.89 -5.97 6.70
N GLY A 4 -10.60 -5.71 6.50
CA GLY A 4 -9.56 -6.18 7.41
C GLY A 4 -9.63 -5.55 8.82
N TYR A 5 -10.15 -4.33 8.94
CA TYR A 5 -10.38 -3.69 10.24
C TYR A 5 -11.57 -4.31 10.96
N ILE A 6 -12.65 -4.59 10.22
CA ILE A 6 -13.86 -5.27 10.74
C ILE A 6 -13.48 -6.66 11.24
N SER A 7 -12.83 -7.48 10.42
CA SER A 7 -12.44 -8.85 10.82
C SER A 7 -11.55 -8.87 12.06
N ALA A 8 -10.62 -7.91 12.19
CA ALA A 8 -9.78 -7.80 13.38
C ALA A 8 -10.60 -7.40 14.64
N PHE A 9 -11.61 -6.57 14.48
CA PHE A 9 -12.49 -6.16 15.57
C PHE A 9 -13.45 -7.27 15.98
N GLU A 10 -14.01 -7.99 15.03
CA GLU A 10 -14.86 -9.17 15.29
C GLU A 10 -14.10 -10.27 16.03
N ALA A 11 -12.85 -10.53 15.65
CA ALA A 11 -11.98 -11.46 16.37
C ALA A 11 -11.79 -11.04 17.83
N PHE A 12 -11.59 -9.76 18.10
CA PHE A 12 -11.51 -9.22 19.45
C PHE A 12 -12.84 -9.40 20.21
N LEU A 13 -13.98 -9.04 19.61
CA LEU A 13 -15.30 -9.20 20.24
C LEU A 13 -15.54 -10.66 20.64
N LYS A 14 -15.16 -11.61 19.78
CA LYS A 14 -15.25 -13.04 20.05
C LYS A 14 -14.38 -13.45 21.24
N VAL A 15 -13.13 -13.00 21.30
CA VAL A 15 -12.19 -13.30 22.40
C VAL A 15 -12.72 -12.76 23.72
N LYS A 16 -13.33 -11.59 23.72
CA LYS A 16 -13.90 -10.95 24.93
C LYS A 16 -15.34 -11.37 25.23
N SER A 17 -15.91 -12.27 24.44
CA SER A 17 -17.32 -12.70 24.57
C SER A 17 -18.33 -11.53 24.52
N ILE A 18 -17.98 -10.47 23.77
CA ILE A 18 -18.86 -9.32 23.53
C ILE A 18 -19.74 -9.64 22.31
N PRO A 19 -21.07 -9.46 22.42
CA PRO A 19 -21.96 -9.71 21.29
C PRO A 19 -21.61 -8.86 20.07
N ASN A 20 -21.54 -9.47 18.89
CA ASN A 20 -21.27 -8.77 17.62
C ASN A 20 -22.52 -8.01 17.14
N ARG A 21 -22.90 -6.97 17.87
CA ARG A 21 -24.01 -6.07 17.55
C ARG A 21 -23.70 -4.64 17.97
N LEU A 22 -24.19 -3.66 17.23
CA LEU A 22 -23.89 -2.25 17.46
C LEU A 22 -24.26 -1.77 18.87
N SER A 23 -25.35 -2.26 19.45
CA SER A 23 -25.79 -1.88 20.79
C SER A 23 -24.88 -2.38 21.94
N ALA A 24 -23.96 -3.29 21.67
CA ALA A 24 -22.98 -3.78 22.64
C ALA A 24 -21.63 -3.02 22.57
N ILE A 25 -21.49 -2.09 21.64
CA ILE A 25 -20.25 -1.34 21.42
C ILE A 25 -20.37 0.04 22.08
N ASN A 26 -19.34 0.43 22.83
CA ASN A 26 -19.24 1.73 23.48
C ASN A 26 -17.78 2.19 23.55
N GLY A 27 -17.50 3.29 24.23
CA GLY A 27 -16.14 3.80 24.40
C GLY A 27 -15.20 2.84 25.14
N ASP A 28 -15.72 2.11 26.13
CA ASP A 28 -14.94 1.15 26.91
C ASP A 28 -14.56 -0.07 26.03
N THR A 29 -15.48 -0.51 25.17
CA THR A 29 -15.19 -1.56 24.17
C THR A 29 -14.04 -1.16 23.26
N LEU A 30 -13.95 0.11 22.85
CA LEU A 30 -12.83 0.59 22.03
C LEU A 30 -11.53 0.70 22.83
N THR A 31 -11.60 1.02 24.12
CA THR A 31 -10.46 1.03 25.03
C THR A 31 -9.90 -0.38 25.21
N ASP A 32 -10.76 -1.34 25.45
CA ASP A 32 -10.38 -2.76 25.56
C ASP A 32 -9.79 -3.29 24.24
N TYR A 33 -10.37 -2.89 23.10
CA TYR A 33 -9.82 -3.25 21.79
C TYR A 33 -8.42 -2.67 21.57
N GLN A 34 -8.22 -1.44 21.98
CA GLN A 34 -6.91 -0.80 21.92
C GLN A 34 -5.88 -1.56 22.74
N GLN A 35 -6.22 -1.94 23.98
CA GLN A 35 -5.34 -2.72 24.83
C GLN A 35 -5.07 -4.10 24.25
N TYR A 36 -6.08 -4.78 23.76
CA TYR A 36 -5.94 -6.07 23.09
C TYR A 36 -4.96 -6.03 21.92
N LEU A 37 -5.03 -4.99 21.08
CA LEU A 37 -4.08 -4.83 19.96
C LEU A 37 -2.64 -4.59 20.43
N LEU A 38 -2.45 -3.84 21.53
CA LEU A 38 -1.13 -3.59 22.11
C LEU A 38 -0.53 -4.87 22.70
N ASP A 39 -1.35 -5.66 23.38
CA ASP A 39 -0.93 -6.94 23.97
C ASP A 39 -0.50 -7.93 22.87
N LEU A 40 -1.21 -7.95 21.74
CA LEU A 40 -0.85 -8.79 20.59
C LEU A 40 0.51 -8.42 19.98
N ASN A 41 0.79 -7.15 19.80
CA ASN A 41 2.06 -6.70 19.24
C ASN A 41 2.37 -5.23 19.57
N PRO A 42 3.05 -4.96 20.69
CA PRO A 42 3.32 -3.59 21.15
C PRO A 42 4.19 -2.77 20.20
N ARG A 43 4.91 -3.42 19.28
CA ARG A 43 5.79 -2.72 18.32
C ARG A 43 5.05 -2.12 17.12
N ARG A 44 3.79 -2.52 16.87
CA ARG A 44 3.01 -2.09 15.71
C ARG A 44 2.00 -0.98 16.01
N ILE A 45 2.36 -0.01 16.85
CA ILE A 45 1.49 1.08 17.30
C ILE A 45 0.78 1.78 16.11
N ALA A 46 1.50 2.16 15.07
CA ALA A 46 0.91 2.83 13.91
C ALA A 46 -0.17 1.98 13.20
N THR A 47 0.06 0.66 13.08
CA THR A 47 -0.94 -0.27 12.52
C THR A 47 -2.17 -0.37 13.41
N HIS A 48 -1.99 -0.42 14.74
CA HIS A 48 -3.08 -0.47 15.70
C HIS A 48 -3.92 0.80 15.67
N LEU A 49 -3.28 1.97 15.65
CA LEU A 49 -3.96 3.26 15.51
C LEU A 49 -4.80 3.34 14.23
N ASN A 50 -4.29 2.82 13.11
CA ASN A 50 -5.05 2.76 11.86
C ASN A 50 -6.29 1.86 11.97
N LYS A 51 -6.18 0.68 12.61
CA LYS A 51 -7.33 -0.20 12.87
C LYS A 51 -8.39 0.49 13.72
N ILE A 52 -7.97 1.11 14.81
CA ILE A 52 -8.86 1.84 15.73
C ILE A 52 -9.53 3.01 15.01
N LYS A 53 -8.77 3.79 14.23
CA LYS A 53 -9.30 4.89 13.43
C LYS A 53 -10.34 4.40 12.43
N GLY A 54 -10.08 3.26 11.78
CA GLY A 54 -11.04 2.64 10.85
C GLY A 54 -12.35 2.27 11.53
N ILE A 55 -12.30 1.60 12.69
CA ILE A 55 -13.52 1.25 13.46
C ILE A 55 -14.26 2.50 13.93
N ARG A 56 -13.56 3.53 14.45
CA ARG A 56 -14.21 4.82 14.82
C ARG A 56 -14.91 5.46 13.63
N THR A 57 -14.30 5.42 12.46
CA THR A 57 -14.93 5.96 11.24
C THR A 57 -16.21 5.22 10.91
N LEU A 58 -16.23 3.90 10.99
CA LEU A 58 -17.44 3.09 10.76
C LEU A 58 -18.53 3.38 11.79
N ILE A 59 -18.18 3.49 13.07
CA ILE A 59 -19.14 3.86 14.14
C ILE A 59 -19.75 5.23 13.88
N ASN A 60 -18.92 6.22 13.52
CA ASN A 60 -19.37 7.56 13.20
C ASN A 60 -20.30 7.58 11.97
N HIS A 61 -20.04 6.72 10.98
CA HIS A 61 -20.96 6.55 9.84
C HIS A 61 -22.29 5.96 10.30
N ALA A 62 -22.27 4.87 11.06
CA ALA A 62 -23.47 4.23 11.58
C ALA A 62 -24.34 5.19 12.45
N ASN A 63 -23.68 6.06 13.25
CA ASN A 63 -24.36 7.07 14.05
C ASN A 63 -25.02 8.19 13.20
N ARG A 64 -24.44 8.50 12.03
CA ARG A 64 -24.98 9.53 11.12
C ARG A 64 -26.02 9.00 10.14
N ASP A 65 -26.04 7.71 9.95
CA ASP A 65 -26.95 7.05 9.02
C ASP A 65 -28.39 7.17 9.52
N LYS A 66 -29.29 7.64 8.66
CA LYS A 66 -30.69 7.91 9.00
C LYS A 66 -31.51 6.64 9.20
N GLU A 67 -31.10 5.53 8.60
CA GLU A 67 -31.77 4.24 8.71
C GLU A 67 -31.24 3.45 9.90
N ILE A 68 -29.92 3.39 10.09
CA ILE A 68 -29.28 2.59 11.14
C ILE A 68 -29.45 3.24 12.52
N LYS A 69 -29.29 4.57 12.63
CA LYS A 69 -29.41 5.35 13.89
C LYS A 69 -28.77 4.65 15.09
N ALA A 70 -27.55 4.21 14.93
CA ALA A 70 -26.88 3.30 15.88
C ALA A 70 -26.73 3.90 17.28
N ASN A 71 -26.64 5.22 17.44
CA ASN A 71 -26.51 5.97 18.71
C ASN A 71 -25.40 5.43 19.64
N ILE A 72 -24.29 4.95 19.05
CA ILE A 72 -23.16 4.40 19.80
C ILE A 72 -22.38 5.56 20.43
N ASN A 73 -22.33 5.60 21.76
CA ASN A 73 -21.56 6.60 22.48
C ASN A 73 -20.11 6.12 22.65
N ILE A 74 -19.16 6.81 22.02
CA ILE A 74 -17.72 6.56 22.11
C ILE A 74 -16.96 7.74 22.70
N ASN A 75 -17.62 8.66 23.38
CA ASN A 75 -17.00 9.88 23.91
C ASN A 75 -15.98 9.60 25.04
N SER A 76 -16.14 8.50 25.78
CA SER A 76 -15.18 8.06 26.81
C SER A 76 -13.89 7.49 26.22
N PHE A 77 -13.87 7.14 24.94
CA PHE A 77 -12.69 6.55 24.30
C PHE A 77 -11.60 7.61 24.03
N VAL A 78 -10.42 7.38 24.59
CA VAL A 78 -9.22 8.18 24.31
C VAL A 78 -8.19 7.30 23.57
N ALA A 79 -7.90 7.65 22.32
CA ALA A 79 -6.87 6.95 21.57
C ALA A 79 -5.48 7.23 22.16
N ILE A 80 -4.66 6.18 22.30
CA ILE A 80 -3.26 6.34 22.63
C ILE A 80 -2.56 7.20 21.59
N ARG A 81 -1.56 7.95 22.03
CA ARG A 81 -0.68 8.69 21.14
C ARG A 81 0.58 7.88 20.86
N ASP A 82 1.05 7.92 19.65
CA ASP A 82 2.36 7.39 19.31
C ASP A 82 3.43 8.39 19.76
N GLU A 83 3.95 8.18 20.96
CA GLU A 83 4.94 9.06 21.62
C GLU A 83 6.36 8.86 21.08
N ARG A 84 6.58 7.94 20.16
CA ARG A 84 7.91 7.76 19.55
C ARG A 84 8.38 9.09 18.92
N SER A 85 9.66 9.40 19.10
CA SER A 85 10.26 10.58 18.46
C SER A 85 10.17 10.51 16.93
N LYS A 86 10.36 11.65 16.26
CA LYS A 86 10.40 11.68 14.80
C LYS A 86 11.50 10.76 14.23
N GLU A 87 12.63 10.66 14.92
CA GLU A 87 13.75 9.79 14.57
C GLU A 87 13.37 8.32 14.73
N GLN A 88 12.68 7.94 15.79
CA GLN A 88 12.19 6.58 16.02
C GLN A 88 11.08 6.18 15.05
N LYS A 89 10.32 7.15 14.52
CA LYS A 89 9.29 6.93 13.47
C LYS A 89 9.89 6.83 12.08
N LYS A 90 11.08 7.41 11.85
CA LYS A 90 11.75 7.29 10.56
C LYS A 90 12.08 5.83 10.29
N SER A 91 11.69 5.38 9.12
CA SER A 91 12.15 4.08 8.62
C SER A 91 13.67 4.11 8.51
N LYS A 92 14.32 3.05 8.98
CA LYS A 92 15.75 2.83 8.75
C LYS A 92 16.04 2.34 7.33
N GLN A 93 15.10 2.52 6.41
CA GLN A 93 15.30 2.15 5.02
C GLN A 93 16.41 3.01 4.42
N VAL A 94 17.44 2.36 3.97
CA VAL A 94 18.52 2.98 3.23
C VAL A 94 18.19 2.86 1.75
N PRO A 95 18.07 3.99 1.01
CA PRO A 95 17.84 3.93 -0.42
C PRO A 95 19.03 3.28 -1.12
N LEU A 96 18.76 2.57 -2.20
CA LEU A 96 19.82 2.06 -3.06
C LEU A 96 20.57 3.22 -3.71
N THR A 97 21.89 3.09 -3.77
CA THR A 97 22.72 3.99 -4.55
C THR A 97 22.63 3.62 -6.04
N GLU A 98 22.94 4.56 -6.91
CA GLU A 98 23.03 4.32 -8.35
C GLU A 98 23.95 3.13 -8.69
N LYS A 99 25.11 3.05 -8.04
CA LYS A 99 26.05 1.94 -8.22
C LYS A 99 25.42 0.58 -7.87
N GLN A 100 24.63 0.51 -6.81
CA GLN A 100 23.92 -0.72 -6.43
C GLN A 100 22.80 -1.05 -7.43
N LEU A 101 22.07 -0.05 -7.91
CA LEU A 101 21.03 -0.25 -8.91
C LEU A 101 21.62 -0.78 -10.23
N LEU A 102 22.72 -0.20 -10.69
CA LEU A 102 23.48 -0.69 -11.86
C LEU A 102 24.02 -2.11 -11.66
N ALA A 103 24.51 -2.42 -10.48
CA ALA A 103 24.99 -3.78 -10.18
C ALA A 103 23.84 -4.80 -10.27
N ILE A 104 22.64 -4.47 -9.79
CA ILE A 104 21.44 -5.31 -9.91
C ILE A 104 21.05 -5.46 -11.38
N TYR A 105 21.01 -4.37 -12.14
CA TYR A 105 20.65 -4.40 -13.56
C TYR A 105 21.60 -5.27 -14.39
N ASN A 106 22.91 -5.17 -14.14
CA ASN A 106 23.95 -5.88 -14.89
C ASN A 106 24.15 -7.35 -14.41
N TYR A 107 23.43 -7.78 -13.38
CA TYR A 107 23.58 -9.16 -12.89
C TYR A 107 22.92 -10.14 -13.85
N THR A 108 23.71 -11.09 -14.37
CA THR A 108 23.31 -11.99 -15.48
C THR A 108 22.98 -13.41 -15.05
N ASN A 109 23.43 -13.85 -13.87
CA ASN A 109 23.19 -15.22 -13.41
C ASN A 109 21.81 -15.38 -12.77
N LEU A 110 20.76 -15.19 -13.57
CA LEU A 110 19.35 -15.19 -13.15
C LEU A 110 18.55 -16.19 -13.98
N LYS A 111 17.57 -16.83 -13.36
CA LYS A 111 16.54 -17.62 -14.04
C LYS A 111 15.54 -16.68 -14.74
N PRO A 112 14.78 -17.15 -15.74
CA PRO A 112 13.83 -16.29 -16.49
C PRO A 112 12.89 -15.48 -15.60
N ARG A 113 12.28 -16.08 -14.56
CA ARG A 113 11.41 -15.37 -13.60
C ARG A 113 12.17 -14.29 -12.81
N GLU A 114 13.41 -14.55 -12.46
CA GLU A 114 14.25 -13.61 -11.71
C GLU A 114 14.69 -12.43 -12.58
N VAL A 115 14.87 -12.65 -13.90
CA VAL A 115 15.12 -11.59 -14.88
C VAL A 115 13.91 -10.66 -14.96
N GLU A 116 12.69 -11.19 -15.07
CA GLU A 116 11.48 -10.38 -15.09
C GLU A 116 11.31 -9.60 -13.77
N ALA A 117 11.56 -10.24 -12.62
CA ALA A 117 11.50 -9.57 -11.31
C ALA A 117 12.52 -8.44 -11.19
N ARG A 118 13.76 -8.65 -11.67
CA ARG A 118 14.81 -7.62 -11.71
C ARG A 118 14.37 -6.46 -12.60
N ASP A 119 13.89 -6.73 -13.80
CA ASP A 119 13.52 -5.71 -14.77
C ASP A 119 12.31 -4.88 -14.26
N LEU A 120 11.32 -5.55 -13.63
CA LEU A 120 10.22 -4.90 -12.94
C LEU A 120 10.71 -3.96 -11.83
N PHE A 121 11.64 -4.45 -11.00
CA PHE A 121 12.21 -3.68 -9.91
C PHE A 121 13.00 -2.45 -10.40
N ILE A 122 13.79 -2.58 -11.46
CA ILE A 122 14.53 -1.47 -12.07
C ILE A 122 13.55 -0.40 -12.60
N CYS A 123 12.51 -0.81 -13.33
CA CYS A 123 11.47 0.10 -13.80
C CYS A 123 10.77 0.80 -12.64
N GLN A 124 10.46 0.08 -11.56
CA GLN A 124 9.85 0.68 -10.37
C GLN A 124 10.75 1.73 -9.72
N CYS A 125 12.04 1.45 -9.59
CA CYS A 125 13.00 2.40 -9.01
C CYS A 125 13.14 3.67 -9.86
N LEU A 126 13.19 3.54 -11.18
CA LEU A 126 13.44 4.67 -12.09
C LEU A 126 12.17 5.48 -12.37
N LEU A 127 11.01 4.84 -12.49
CA LEU A 127 9.74 5.52 -12.71
C LEU A 127 9.08 5.99 -11.41
N GLY A 128 9.49 5.47 -10.24
CA GLY A 128 8.91 5.83 -8.95
C GLY A 128 7.44 5.44 -8.79
N GLN A 129 6.95 4.52 -9.62
CA GLN A 129 5.55 4.13 -9.64
C GLN A 129 5.22 3.04 -8.62
N ARG A 130 3.93 2.98 -8.25
CA ARG A 130 3.46 1.88 -7.40
C ARG A 130 3.54 0.57 -8.16
N ILE A 131 3.77 -0.52 -7.45
CA ILE A 131 3.79 -1.86 -8.05
C ILE A 131 2.47 -2.17 -8.81
N SER A 132 1.33 -1.63 -8.36
CA SER A 132 0.03 -1.80 -9.00
C SER A 132 -0.13 -1.09 -10.35
N ASP A 133 0.69 -0.07 -10.63
CA ASP A 133 0.62 0.70 -11.88
C ASP A 133 1.52 0.11 -12.97
N LEU A 134 2.57 -0.60 -12.59
CA LEU A 134 3.52 -1.21 -13.52
C LEU A 134 2.92 -2.23 -14.51
N PRO A 135 1.95 -3.11 -14.13
CA PRO A 135 1.35 -4.05 -15.08
C PRO A 135 0.75 -3.39 -16.31
N LYS A 136 0.17 -2.20 -16.17
CA LYS A 136 -0.38 -1.43 -17.29
C LYS A 136 0.71 -1.00 -18.25
N ILE A 137 1.82 -0.47 -17.71
CA ILE A 137 2.98 -0.09 -18.50
C ILE A 137 3.50 -1.31 -19.26
N PHE A 138 3.65 -2.46 -18.61
CA PHE A 138 4.17 -3.67 -19.25
C PHE A 138 3.18 -4.34 -20.21
N LYS A 139 1.89 -4.02 -20.11
CA LYS A 139 0.86 -4.41 -21.10
C LYS A 139 0.79 -3.43 -22.28
N GLY A 140 1.64 -2.42 -22.32
CA GLY A 140 1.68 -1.44 -23.40
C GLY A 140 0.63 -0.31 -23.25
N GLU A 141 0.01 -0.17 -22.09
CA GLU A 141 -0.96 0.90 -21.81
C GLU A 141 -0.24 2.21 -21.46
N TYR A 142 0.59 2.69 -22.38
CA TYR A 142 1.34 3.95 -22.26
C TYR A 142 1.56 4.60 -23.62
N ALA A 143 1.88 5.89 -23.61
CA ALA A 143 2.37 6.63 -24.78
C ALA A 143 3.80 7.13 -24.52
N ILE A 144 4.63 7.11 -25.54
CA ILE A 144 5.95 7.76 -25.53
C ILE A 144 5.88 8.99 -26.40
N THR A 145 6.31 10.12 -25.87
CA THR A 145 6.35 11.40 -26.58
C THR A 145 7.77 11.98 -26.48
N LEU A 146 8.27 12.50 -27.59
CA LEU A 146 9.53 13.23 -27.63
C LEU A 146 9.27 14.68 -27.19
N LEU A 147 10.04 15.17 -26.27
CA LEU A 147 10.09 16.58 -25.91
C LEU A 147 11.12 17.35 -26.81
N ASP A 148 11.07 18.68 -26.76
CA ASP A 148 11.92 19.56 -27.64
C ASP A 148 13.43 19.32 -27.48
N ASP A 149 13.88 18.80 -26.34
CA ASP A 149 15.31 18.59 -26.02
C ASP A 149 15.79 17.15 -26.28
N GLU A 150 15.18 16.41 -27.18
CA GLU A 150 15.49 15.00 -27.46
C GLU A 150 15.17 14.05 -26.29
N ASN A 151 14.60 14.56 -25.21
CA ASN A 151 14.18 13.76 -24.07
C ASN A 151 12.84 13.08 -24.35
N GLU A 152 12.78 11.79 -24.10
CA GLU A 152 11.53 11.04 -24.19
C GLU A 152 10.82 11.02 -22.82
N VAL A 153 9.49 11.12 -22.86
CA VAL A 153 8.63 10.93 -21.71
C VAL A 153 7.66 9.79 -21.95
N ILE A 154 7.30 9.09 -20.86
CA ILE A 154 6.27 8.06 -20.84
C ILE A 154 5.05 8.60 -20.11
N SER A 155 3.88 8.52 -20.75
CA SER A 155 2.61 8.93 -20.19
C SER A 155 1.67 7.73 -20.02
N PHE A 156 1.02 7.62 -18.88
CA PHE A 156 0.06 6.54 -18.56
C PHE A 156 -0.93 6.98 -17.48
N THR A 157 -2.08 6.28 -17.40
CA THR A 157 -3.09 6.58 -16.39
C THR A 157 -2.81 5.83 -15.08
N VAL A 158 -2.64 6.57 -13.98
CA VAL A 158 -2.46 6.02 -12.63
C VAL A 158 -3.73 5.33 -12.15
N GLN A 159 -3.63 4.08 -11.72
CA GLN A 159 -4.79 3.26 -11.33
C GLN A 159 -5.60 3.86 -10.16
N LYS A 160 -4.92 4.40 -9.16
CA LYS A 160 -5.55 4.88 -7.92
C LYS A 160 -6.28 6.21 -8.09
N THR A 161 -5.69 7.16 -8.81
CA THR A 161 -6.24 8.53 -8.97
C THR A 161 -6.98 8.72 -10.27
N ARG A 162 -6.76 7.84 -11.24
CA ARG A 162 -7.25 7.95 -12.62
C ARG A 162 -6.75 9.20 -13.35
N GLU A 163 -5.68 9.79 -12.85
CA GLU A 163 -5.01 10.94 -13.47
C GLU A 163 -3.90 10.44 -14.39
N GLU A 164 -3.58 11.24 -15.38
CA GLU A 164 -2.43 10.98 -16.25
C GLU A 164 -1.14 11.38 -15.52
N ALA A 165 -0.14 10.49 -15.56
CA ALA A 165 1.21 10.75 -15.11
C ALA A 165 2.14 10.78 -16.33
N THR A 166 2.98 11.81 -16.42
CA THR A 166 4.03 11.94 -17.44
C THR A 166 5.37 11.97 -16.74
N LEU A 167 6.27 11.08 -17.12
CA LEU A 167 7.56 10.87 -16.49
C LEU A 167 8.67 10.84 -17.53
N TYR A 168 9.88 11.22 -17.12
CA TYR A 168 11.06 11.03 -17.95
C TYR A 168 11.29 9.54 -18.23
N LEU A 169 11.48 9.19 -19.49
CA LEU A 169 11.74 7.83 -19.91
C LEU A 169 13.25 7.58 -19.93
N PHE A 170 13.74 6.95 -18.86
CA PHE A 170 15.15 6.57 -18.80
C PHE A 170 15.48 5.55 -19.89
N PRO A 171 16.67 5.65 -20.56
CA PRO A 171 17.07 4.73 -21.61
C PRO A 171 17.00 3.24 -21.20
N VAL A 172 17.38 2.95 -19.97
CA VAL A 172 17.29 1.58 -19.40
C VAL A 172 15.84 1.08 -19.32
N VAL A 173 14.89 1.96 -18.95
CA VAL A 173 13.47 1.60 -18.91
C VAL A 173 12.95 1.34 -20.31
N LYS A 174 13.33 2.19 -21.29
CA LYS A 174 12.99 2.00 -22.70
C LYS A 174 13.50 0.65 -23.23
N GLU A 175 14.75 0.31 -22.94
CA GLU A 175 15.35 -0.97 -23.32
C GLU A 175 14.58 -2.15 -22.72
N ILE A 176 14.21 -2.08 -21.44
CA ILE A 176 13.41 -3.11 -20.77
C ILE A 176 12.04 -3.24 -21.46
N LEU A 177 11.32 -2.14 -21.69
CA LEU A 177 10.01 -2.16 -22.32
C LEU A 177 10.06 -2.75 -23.74
N GLU A 178 11.05 -2.38 -24.55
CA GLU A 178 11.25 -2.94 -25.90
C GLU A 178 11.52 -4.45 -25.86
N ARG A 179 12.30 -4.93 -24.88
CA ARG A 179 12.57 -6.37 -24.69
C ARG A 179 11.30 -7.18 -24.51
N TYR A 180 10.30 -6.64 -23.80
CA TYR A 180 9.05 -7.33 -23.49
C TYR A 180 7.89 -7.00 -24.43
N LYS A 181 8.08 -6.05 -25.35
CA LYS A 181 7.04 -5.62 -26.30
C LYS A 181 6.45 -6.76 -27.13
N GLN A 182 7.28 -7.71 -27.55
CA GLN A 182 6.85 -8.87 -28.36
C GLN A 182 6.50 -10.10 -27.55
N THR A 183 7.21 -10.33 -26.44
CA THR A 183 7.09 -11.57 -25.65
C THR A 183 6.13 -11.46 -24.49
N GLY A 184 5.79 -10.23 -24.09
CA GLY A 184 5.08 -9.93 -22.85
C GLY A 184 5.89 -10.34 -21.61
N PHE A 185 5.43 -9.91 -20.45
CA PHE A 185 5.89 -10.42 -19.16
C PHE A 185 5.08 -11.68 -18.83
N LYS A 186 5.74 -12.81 -18.69
CA LYS A 186 5.07 -14.11 -18.46
C LYS A 186 4.70 -14.34 -17.00
N HIS A 187 5.41 -13.69 -16.07
CA HIS A 187 5.30 -13.94 -14.63
C HIS A 187 4.87 -12.69 -13.85
N ILE A 188 4.51 -11.60 -14.51
CA ILE A 188 4.23 -10.33 -13.85
C ILE A 188 3.03 -10.42 -12.89
N ASP A 189 1.98 -11.12 -13.30
CA ASP A 189 0.79 -11.27 -12.45
C ASP A 189 1.13 -12.05 -11.18
N LEU A 190 1.98 -13.09 -11.27
CA LEU A 190 2.48 -13.85 -10.13
C LEU A 190 3.44 -13.06 -9.21
N LEU A 191 4.07 -11.99 -9.73
CA LEU A 191 4.97 -11.14 -8.95
C LEU A 191 4.26 -10.03 -8.17
N ILE A 192 2.99 -9.78 -8.50
CA ILE A 192 2.19 -8.68 -7.95
C ILE A 192 1.12 -9.20 -6.98
N GLU A 193 0.71 -10.46 -7.09
CA GLU A 193 -0.32 -11.09 -6.24
C GLU A 193 0.21 -11.54 -4.87
N ASP A 194 1.52 -11.65 -4.66
CA ASP A 194 2.17 -11.96 -3.37
C ASP A 194 2.46 -10.65 -2.57
#